data_835d3878b609361661f8addb53d50ab1
#
_entry.id   835d3878b609361661f8addb53d50ab1
#
_cell.length_a   1.000
_cell.length_b   1.000
_cell.length_c   1.000
_cell.angle_alpha   90.00
_cell.angle_beta   90.00
_cell.angle_gamma   90.00
#
_symmetry.space_group_name_H-M   'P 1'
#
loop_
_entity.id
_entity.type
_entity.pdbx_description
1 polymer ?
#
loop_
_entity_poly.entity_id
_entity_poly.type
_entity_poly.pdbx_seq_one_letter_code
_entity_poly.pdbx_strand_id
1 'polypeptide(L)'
;MTHPPYTILLCDDDRLILATLSSALQSAGYHVIEADNGDDAILLARQHRPDLAMLDMRMNGKSGLDVAAYLRDYVGTPFLFLSAFGDDRTMTQARAFGALEFLVKPIDTHRVVTVVGQVLDTLAGVRPQMAGGELPLTRADIAPPASWSRELSLAVGILMARQSLTEEAAVLRLMTLSRASGQPLDVVAADVVERLQRVNATKTDGVPGT
;
A
#
# COMPACT_ATOMS: atom_id res chain seq x y z
N MET A 1 -22.31 16.23 11.06
CA MET A 1 -21.03 15.80 11.66
C MET A 1 -19.99 15.88 10.55
N THR A 2 -19.15 16.90 10.57
CA THR A 2 -18.06 17.04 9.60
C THR A 2 -16.99 16.03 9.96
N HIS A 3 -16.81 14.99 9.13
CA HIS A 3 -15.63 14.15 9.21
C HIS A 3 -14.38 15.03 9.09
N PRO A 4 -13.28 14.75 9.82
CA PRO A 4 -12.04 15.44 9.56
C PRO A 4 -11.67 15.25 8.09
N PRO A 5 -11.14 16.28 7.43
CA PRO A 5 -10.79 16.19 6.01
C PRO A 5 -9.82 15.05 5.77
N TYR A 6 -10.10 14.23 4.77
CA TYR A 6 -9.17 13.19 4.33
C TYR A 6 -7.84 13.80 3.93
N THR A 7 -6.75 13.13 4.28
CA THR A 7 -5.39 13.53 3.92
C THR A 7 -4.94 12.79 2.66
N ILE A 8 -4.55 13.54 1.64
CA ILE A 8 -4.12 13.01 0.35
C ILE A 8 -2.65 13.34 0.15
N LEU A 9 -1.84 12.33 -0.13
CA LEU A 9 -0.46 12.52 -0.61
C LEU A 9 -0.51 12.66 -2.14
N LEU A 10 -0.04 13.78 -2.66
CA LEU A 10 0.08 14.03 -4.09
C LEU A 10 1.57 14.05 -4.46
N CYS A 11 1.98 13.18 -5.38
CA CYS A 11 3.37 13.05 -5.80
C CYS A 11 3.49 13.15 -7.32
N ASP A 12 4.21 14.19 -7.80
CA ASP A 12 4.47 14.46 -9.22
C ASP A 12 5.72 15.33 -9.32
N ASP A 13 6.65 15.09 -10.24
CA ASP A 13 7.85 15.93 -10.41
C ASP A 13 7.57 17.21 -11.22
N ASP A 14 6.37 17.35 -11.81
CA ASP A 14 5.89 18.58 -12.42
C ASP A 14 5.20 19.48 -11.39
N ARG A 15 5.88 20.55 -10.98
CA ARG A 15 5.38 21.52 -10.00
C ARG A 15 4.09 22.23 -10.43
N LEU A 16 3.84 22.37 -11.73
CA LEU A 16 2.61 22.98 -12.20
C LEU A 16 1.43 22.02 -11.97
N ILE A 17 1.64 20.74 -12.21
CA ILE A 17 0.64 19.71 -11.93
C ILE A 17 0.38 19.64 -10.43
N LEU A 18 1.44 19.59 -9.59
CA LEU A 18 1.31 19.63 -8.13
C LEU A 18 0.45 20.81 -7.67
N ALA A 19 0.82 22.03 -8.06
CA ALA A 19 0.10 23.23 -7.65
C ALA A 19 -1.37 23.23 -8.11
N THR A 20 -1.61 22.79 -9.35
CA THR A 20 -2.96 22.76 -9.93
C THR A 20 -3.87 21.74 -9.22
N LEU A 21 -3.39 20.52 -9.06
CA LEU A 21 -4.17 19.44 -8.43
C LEU A 21 -4.33 19.66 -6.93
N SER A 22 -3.28 20.15 -6.25
CA SER A 22 -3.33 20.49 -4.83
C SER A 22 -4.39 21.58 -4.56
N SER A 23 -4.39 22.67 -5.35
CA SER A 23 -5.38 23.73 -5.22
C SER A 23 -6.81 23.21 -5.42
N ALA A 24 -7.04 22.33 -6.40
CA ALA A 24 -8.37 21.77 -6.66
C ALA A 24 -8.83 20.85 -5.52
N LEU A 25 -7.96 19.98 -5.01
CA LEU A 25 -8.27 19.08 -3.91
C LEU A 25 -8.50 19.83 -2.60
N GLN A 26 -7.68 20.84 -2.30
CA GLN A 26 -7.87 21.71 -1.11
C GLN A 26 -9.18 22.47 -1.19
N SER A 27 -9.55 22.99 -2.38
CA SER A 27 -10.85 23.67 -2.59
C SER A 27 -12.04 22.71 -2.39
N ALA A 28 -11.84 21.43 -2.61
CA ALA A 28 -12.83 20.38 -2.33
C ALA A 28 -12.86 19.92 -0.86
N GLY A 29 -12.01 20.50 0.00
CA GLY A 29 -11.98 20.25 1.43
C GLY A 29 -11.02 19.15 1.90
N TYR A 30 -10.13 18.66 1.04
CA TYR A 30 -9.10 17.69 1.40
C TYR A 30 -7.86 18.37 1.98
N HIS A 31 -7.17 17.70 2.89
CA HIS A 31 -5.83 18.08 3.30
C HIS A 31 -4.81 17.45 2.33
N VAL A 32 -3.97 18.28 1.68
CA VAL A 32 -3.03 17.78 0.68
C VAL A 32 -1.59 17.92 1.17
N ILE A 33 -0.83 16.84 1.05
CA ILE A 33 0.61 16.77 1.29
C ILE A 33 1.26 16.58 -0.07
N GLU A 34 2.19 17.46 -0.43
CA GLU A 34 2.86 17.47 -1.72
C GLU A 34 4.27 16.86 -1.62
N ALA A 35 4.63 16.06 -2.62
CA ALA A 35 5.97 15.55 -2.83
C ALA A 35 6.36 15.75 -4.31
N ASP A 36 7.54 16.25 -4.58
CA ASP A 36 8.04 16.46 -5.95
C ASP A 36 9.01 15.36 -6.40
N ASN A 37 9.16 14.31 -5.57
CA ASN A 37 9.97 13.13 -5.87
C ASN A 37 9.53 11.93 -5.03
N GLY A 38 9.97 10.73 -5.44
CA GLY A 38 9.54 9.48 -4.80
C GLY A 38 10.13 9.25 -3.40
N ASP A 39 11.32 9.80 -3.09
CA ASP A 39 11.93 9.66 -1.76
C ASP A 39 11.16 10.45 -0.72
N ASP A 40 10.80 11.70 -1.04
CA ASP A 40 9.98 12.54 -0.19
C ASP A 40 8.55 11.98 -0.04
N ALA A 41 7.98 11.43 -1.13
CA ALA A 41 6.68 10.78 -1.06
C ALA A 41 6.66 9.63 -0.05
N ILE A 42 7.68 8.79 -0.03
CA ILE A 42 7.83 7.70 0.95
C ILE A 42 7.98 8.25 2.37
N LEU A 43 8.82 9.27 2.55
CA LEU A 43 9.05 9.88 3.86
C LEU A 43 7.75 10.47 4.42
N LEU A 44 7.06 11.28 3.62
CA LEU A 44 5.81 11.95 3.99
C LEU A 44 4.67 10.95 4.24
N ALA A 45 4.59 9.88 3.43
CA ALA A 45 3.62 8.81 3.65
C ALA A 45 3.80 8.13 5.01
N ARG A 46 5.05 7.89 5.42
CA ARG A 46 5.37 7.30 6.73
C ARG A 46 5.00 8.24 7.88
N GLN A 47 5.29 9.52 7.73
CA GLN A 47 5.06 10.52 8.78
C GLN A 47 3.58 10.83 8.96
N HIS A 48 2.85 10.98 7.89
CA HIS A 48 1.48 11.52 7.91
C HIS A 48 0.40 10.47 7.73
N ARG A 49 0.74 9.24 7.28
CA ARG A 49 -0.23 8.16 7.07
C ARG A 49 -1.45 8.62 6.27
N PRO A 50 -1.29 9.14 5.05
CA PRO A 50 -2.40 9.67 4.28
C PRO A 50 -3.46 8.61 3.98
N ASP A 51 -4.72 9.05 3.82
CA ASP A 51 -5.86 8.18 3.51
C ASP A 51 -5.82 7.67 2.07
N LEU A 52 -5.20 8.44 1.16
CA LEU A 52 -5.02 8.11 -0.25
C LEU A 52 -3.72 8.73 -0.77
N ALA A 53 -3.01 8.02 -1.66
CA ALA A 53 -1.89 8.57 -2.40
C ALA A 53 -2.22 8.66 -3.90
N MET A 54 -1.86 9.79 -4.52
CA MET A 54 -1.91 10.01 -5.97
C MET A 54 -0.46 10.10 -6.47
N LEU A 55 -0.06 9.19 -7.33
CA LEU A 55 1.34 9.01 -7.72
C LEU A 55 1.51 9.17 -9.23
N ASP A 56 2.36 10.11 -9.66
CA ASP A 56 2.81 10.09 -11.05
C ASP A 56 3.63 8.82 -11.30
N MET A 57 3.35 8.12 -12.39
CA MET A 57 4.06 6.87 -12.70
C MET A 57 5.53 7.10 -13.04
N ARG A 58 5.85 8.25 -13.64
CA ARG A 58 7.20 8.52 -14.13
C ARG A 58 7.74 9.80 -13.54
N MET A 59 8.64 9.63 -12.61
CA MET A 59 9.39 10.71 -11.96
C MET A 59 10.89 10.44 -12.06
N ASN A 60 11.68 11.47 -11.93
CA ASN A 60 13.13 11.32 -11.83
C ASN A 60 13.50 10.62 -10.50
N GLY A 61 14.43 9.68 -10.55
CA GLY A 61 14.83 8.87 -9.39
C GLY A 61 13.86 7.70 -9.14
N LYS A 62 13.22 7.65 -7.95
CA LYS A 62 12.20 6.63 -7.67
C LYS A 62 10.92 6.92 -8.45
N SER A 63 10.47 5.94 -9.21
CA SER A 63 9.20 6.00 -9.95
C SER A 63 7.99 5.90 -9.03
N GLY A 64 6.81 6.30 -9.53
CA GLY A 64 5.56 6.05 -8.80
C GLY A 64 5.29 4.59 -8.49
N LEU A 65 5.79 3.67 -9.32
CA LEU A 65 5.70 2.23 -9.05
C LEU A 65 6.54 1.80 -7.84
N ASP A 66 7.73 2.39 -7.67
CA ASP A 66 8.59 2.14 -6.50
C ASP A 66 7.91 2.66 -5.22
N VAL A 67 7.32 3.86 -5.29
CA VAL A 67 6.55 4.44 -4.18
C VAL A 67 5.33 3.57 -3.88
N ALA A 68 4.56 3.16 -4.89
CA ALA A 68 3.38 2.31 -4.74
C ALA A 68 3.72 0.96 -4.08
N ALA A 69 4.82 0.32 -4.49
CA ALA A 69 5.31 -0.90 -3.86
C ALA A 69 5.59 -0.68 -2.37
N TYR A 70 6.25 0.43 -2.05
CA TYR A 70 6.53 0.78 -0.66
C TYR A 70 5.26 1.05 0.15
N LEU A 71 4.31 1.82 -0.40
CA LEU A 71 3.04 2.12 0.26
C LEU A 71 2.25 0.84 0.55
N ARG A 72 2.16 -0.05 -0.43
CA ARG A 72 1.48 -1.34 -0.30
C ARG A 72 2.11 -2.21 0.77
N ASP A 73 3.45 -2.32 0.75
CA ASP A 73 4.18 -3.31 1.54
C ASP A 73 4.47 -2.85 2.98
N TYR A 74 4.57 -1.52 3.22
CA TYR A 74 5.04 -0.99 4.50
C TYR A 74 4.11 0.03 5.16
N VAL A 75 3.28 0.74 4.40
CA VAL A 75 2.44 1.81 4.96
C VAL A 75 0.97 1.41 5.02
N GLY A 76 0.51 0.63 4.04
CA GLY A 76 -0.89 0.25 3.88
C GLY A 76 -1.77 1.38 3.32
N THR A 77 -1.18 2.45 2.79
CA THR A 77 -1.91 3.54 2.15
C THR A 77 -2.39 3.11 0.77
N PRO A 78 -3.70 3.19 0.50
CA PRO A 78 -4.24 2.98 -0.84
C PRO A 78 -3.76 4.05 -1.81
N PHE A 79 -3.65 3.71 -3.09
CA PHE A 79 -3.13 4.65 -4.08
C PHE A 79 -3.83 4.53 -5.42
N LEU A 80 -3.73 5.60 -6.20
CA LEU A 80 -4.04 5.67 -7.61
C LEU A 80 -2.85 6.24 -8.39
N PHE A 81 -2.81 5.98 -9.70
CA PHE A 81 -1.75 6.52 -10.55
C PHE A 81 -2.24 7.66 -11.43
N LEU A 82 -1.34 8.62 -11.64
CA LEU A 82 -1.38 9.62 -12.69
C LEU A 82 -0.39 9.20 -13.78
N SER A 83 -0.75 9.27 -15.07
CA SER A 83 0.17 8.89 -16.14
C SER A 83 -0.07 9.69 -17.41
N ALA A 84 1.02 9.99 -18.11
CA ALA A 84 0.96 10.58 -19.45
C ALA A 84 0.51 9.58 -20.54
N PHE A 85 0.43 8.29 -20.22
CA PHE A 85 0.08 7.23 -21.17
C PHE A 85 -1.05 6.37 -20.62
N GLY A 86 -2.09 6.20 -21.44
CA GLY A 86 -3.27 5.37 -21.14
C GLY A 86 -3.31 4.08 -21.96
N ASP A 87 -2.13 3.51 -22.32
CA ASP A 87 -2.11 2.24 -23.02
C ASP A 87 -2.47 1.06 -22.09
N ASP A 88 -3.05 0.00 -22.69
CA ASP A 88 -3.53 -1.17 -21.96
C ASP A 88 -2.44 -1.85 -21.12
N ARG A 89 -1.18 -1.76 -21.54
CA ARG A 89 -0.04 -2.37 -20.85
C ARG A 89 0.25 -1.65 -19.55
N THR A 90 0.27 -0.32 -19.58
CA THR A 90 0.48 0.55 -18.40
C THR A 90 -0.67 0.40 -17.43
N MET A 91 -1.91 0.36 -17.90
CA MET A 91 -3.10 0.15 -17.06
C MET A 91 -3.10 -1.24 -16.41
N THR A 92 -2.72 -2.28 -17.13
CA THR A 92 -2.60 -3.64 -16.61
C THR A 92 -1.52 -3.73 -15.53
N GLN A 93 -0.39 -3.08 -15.74
CA GLN A 93 0.69 -3.00 -14.76
C GLN A 93 0.24 -2.27 -13.49
N ALA A 94 -0.41 -1.12 -13.61
CA ALA A 94 -0.94 -0.36 -12.48
C ALA A 94 -1.90 -1.20 -11.62
N ARG A 95 -2.83 -1.92 -12.26
CA ARG A 95 -3.76 -2.83 -11.57
C ARG A 95 -3.05 -3.98 -10.88
N ALA A 96 -2.03 -4.56 -11.50
CA ALA A 96 -1.23 -5.63 -10.90
C ALA A 96 -0.47 -5.15 -9.64
N PHE A 97 -0.16 -3.86 -9.54
CA PHE A 97 0.40 -3.23 -8.33
C PHE A 97 -0.63 -2.97 -7.24
N GLY A 98 -1.93 -3.11 -7.53
CA GLY A 98 -3.02 -2.87 -6.58
C GLY A 98 -3.52 -1.43 -6.58
N ALA A 99 -3.32 -0.68 -7.67
CA ALA A 99 -3.90 0.65 -7.82
C ALA A 99 -5.42 0.58 -7.81
N LEU A 100 -6.06 1.48 -7.07
CA LEU A 100 -7.52 1.57 -7.03
C LEU A 100 -8.09 2.20 -8.29
N GLU A 101 -7.35 3.15 -8.89
CA GLU A 101 -7.75 3.85 -10.08
C GLU A 101 -6.52 4.34 -10.87
N PHE A 102 -6.77 4.77 -12.10
CA PHE A 102 -5.76 5.24 -13.02
C PHE A 102 -6.28 6.45 -13.80
N LEU A 103 -5.56 7.57 -13.73
CA LEU A 103 -5.92 8.81 -14.41
C LEU A 103 -4.88 9.17 -15.47
N VAL A 104 -5.36 9.41 -16.69
CA VAL A 104 -4.49 9.77 -17.83
C VAL A 104 -4.37 11.29 -17.94
N LYS A 105 -3.15 11.78 -18.02
CA LYS A 105 -2.84 13.21 -18.28
C LYS A 105 -3.11 13.53 -19.78
N PRO A 106 -3.64 14.70 -20.16
CA PRO A 106 -3.97 15.83 -19.32
C PRO A 106 -5.21 15.59 -18.44
N ILE A 107 -5.12 15.99 -17.18
CA ILE A 107 -6.13 15.68 -16.18
C ILE A 107 -7.00 16.91 -15.95
N ASP A 108 -8.30 16.73 -16.10
CA ASP A 108 -9.29 17.72 -15.66
C ASP A 108 -9.40 17.67 -14.12
N THR A 109 -9.23 18.83 -13.48
CA THR A 109 -9.31 18.97 -12.02
C THR A 109 -10.64 18.52 -11.44
N HIS A 110 -11.77 18.76 -12.13
CA HIS A 110 -13.09 18.26 -11.71
C HIS A 110 -13.14 16.74 -11.71
N ARG A 111 -12.54 16.11 -12.72
CA ARG A 111 -12.46 14.65 -12.81
C ARG A 111 -11.62 14.07 -11.66
N VAL A 112 -10.50 14.72 -11.31
CA VAL A 112 -9.67 14.30 -10.18
C VAL A 112 -10.46 14.32 -8.89
N VAL A 113 -11.11 15.45 -8.56
CA VAL A 113 -11.91 15.59 -7.35
C VAL A 113 -13.03 14.55 -7.29
N THR A 114 -13.70 14.29 -8.42
CA THR A 114 -14.76 13.27 -8.51
C THR A 114 -14.23 11.88 -8.24
N VAL A 115 -13.12 11.49 -8.89
CA VAL A 115 -12.52 10.15 -8.74
C VAL A 115 -11.99 9.95 -7.31
N VAL A 116 -11.32 10.95 -6.76
CA VAL A 116 -10.83 10.91 -5.37
C VAL A 116 -11.99 10.72 -4.40
N GLY A 117 -13.10 11.46 -4.58
CA GLY A 117 -14.31 11.29 -3.77
C GLY A 117 -14.86 9.86 -3.85
N GLN A 118 -15.04 9.32 -5.07
CA GLN A 118 -15.56 7.97 -5.29
C GLN A 118 -14.66 6.89 -4.66
N VAL A 119 -13.34 7.05 -4.78
CA VAL A 119 -12.36 6.13 -4.19
C VAL A 119 -12.44 6.19 -2.66
N LEU A 120 -12.47 7.37 -2.07
CA LEU A 120 -12.58 7.54 -0.62
C LEU A 120 -13.92 7.04 -0.08
N ASP A 121 -15.03 7.27 -0.78
CA ASP A 121 -16.35 6.74 -0.41
C ASP A 121 -16.36 5.21 -0.45
N THR A 122 -15.73 4.62 -1.48
CA THR A 122 -15.56 3.17 -1.57
C THR A 122 -14.73 2.63 -0.42
N LEU A 123 -13.65 3.28 -0.08
CA LEU A 123 -12.79 2.92 1.06
C LEU A 123 -13.52 3.07 2.40
N ALA A 124 -14.35 4.12 2.54
CA ALA A 124 -15.20 4.32 3.72
C ALA A 124 -16.30 3.27 3.82
N GLY A 125 -16.88 2.83 2.69
CA GLY A 125 -17.89 1.76 2.63
C GLY A 125 -17.30 0.36 2.84
N VAL A 126 -16.03 0.16 2.47
CA VAL A 126 -15.23 -1.06 2.75
C VAL A 126 -14.66 -1.05 4.18
N ARG A 127 -14.52 0.12 4.80
CA ARG A 127 -14.38 0.17 6.27
C ARG A 127 -15.70 -0.34 6.83
N PRO A 128 -15.78 -1.56 7.44
CA PRO A 128 -16.98 -1.95 8.15
C PRO A 128 -17.29 -0.80 9.07
N GLN A 129 -18.56 -0.42 9.19
CA GLN A 129 -19.01 0.49 10.23
C GLN A 129 -18.47 -0.04 11.56
N MET A 130 -17.30 0.41 11.95
CA MET A 130 -16.85 0.34 13.33
C MET A 130 -17.53 1.48 14.13
N ALA A 131 -18.85 1.54 13.98
CA ALA A 131 -19.73 2.16 14.94
C ALA A 131 -20.02 1.09 16.00
N GLY A 132 -19.08 0.89 16.88
CA GLY A 132 -19.19 -0.06 17.99
C GLY A 132 -17.80 -0.53 18.41
N GLY A 133 -17.07 0.36 19.07
CA GLY A 133 -16.10 0.01 20.11
C GLY A 133 -15.09 -1.10 19.86
N GLU A 134 -14.26 -1.00 18.83
CA GLU A 134 -12.95 -1.62 18.88
C GLU A 134 -11.90 -0.56 18.55
N LEU A 135 -11.13 -0.24 19.58
CA LEU A 135 -9.95 0.62 19.55
C LEU A 135 -8.96 0.12 18.48
N PRO A 136 -8.16 1.02 17.86
CA PRO A 136 -7.06 0.56 17.02
C PRO A 136 -6.24 -0.43 17.83
N LEU A 137 -5.88 -1.57 17.22
CA LEU A 137 -5.08 -2.62 17.85
C LEU A 137 -3.92 -1.97 18.60
N THR A 138 -3.97 -2.02 19.92
CA THR A 138 -2.91 -1.53 20.76
C THR A 138 -1.74 -2.52 20.71
N ARG A 139 -0.56 -2.09 21.12
CA ARG A 139 0.62 -2.97 21.22
C ARG A 139 0.33 -4.26 22.04
N ALA A 140 -0.67 -4.22 22.90
CA ALA A 140 -1.14 -5.37 23.67
C ALA A 140 -1.94 -6.38 22.83
N ASP A 141 -2.63 -5.91 21.78
CA ASP A 141 -3.41 -6.76 20.85
C ASP A 141 -2.53 -7.42 19.79
N ILE A 142 -1.30 -6.90 19.59
CA ILE A 142 -0.26 -7.42 18.70
C ILE A 142 0.75 -8.29 19.49
N ALA A 143 0.65 -8.29 20.83
CA ALA A 143 1.48 -9.17 21.65
C ALA A 143 1.19 -10.64 21.25
N PRO A 144 2.25 -11.43 20.99
CA PRO A 144 2.06 -12.81 20.60
C PRO A 144 1.22 -13.53 21.67
N PRO A 145 0.14 -14.22 21.28
CA PRO A 145 -0.58 -15.07 22.21
C PRO A 145 0.44 -16.07 22.78
N ALA A 146 0.30 -16.44 24.05
CA ALA A 146 1.21 -17.34 24.77
C ALA A 146 1.41 -18.73 24.10
N SER A 147 0.73 -18.97 22.96
CA SER A 147 0.82 -20.18 22.15
C SER A 147 0.61 -19.85 20.67
N TRP A 148 1.63 -19.29 20.01
CA TRP A 148 1.64 -19.30 18.54
C TRP A 148 1.81 -20.74 18.03
N SER A 149 1.09 -21.06 16.95
CA SER A 149 1.39 -22.31 16.25
C SER A 149 2.83 -22.28 15.74
N ARG A 150 3.44 -23.46 15.62
CA ARG A 150 4.80 -23.59 15.11
C ARG A 150 4.94 -22.96 13.73
N GLU A 151 3.91 -23.11 12.90
CA GLU A 151 3.82 -22.60 11.54
C GLU A 151 3.83 -21.07 11.53
N LEU A 152 3.06 -20.46 12.42
CA LEU A 152 3.00 -19.00 12.53
C LEU A 152 4.34 -18.39 12.98
N SER A 153 4.96 -18.98 14.01
CA SER A 153 6.28 -18.57 14.48
C SER A 153 7.36 -18.69 13.41
N LEU A 154 7.31 -19.77 12.62
CA LEU A 154 8.24 -20.02 11.52
C LEU A 154 8.03 -19.02 10.38
N ALA A 155 6.77 -18.75 9.98
CA ALA A 155 6.43 -17.78 8.95
C ALA A 155 6.89 -16.36 9.32
N VAL A 156 6.66 -15.95 10.57
CA VAL A 156 7.14 -14.66 11.08
C VAL A 156 8.65 -14.57 11.01
N GLY A 157 9.38 -15.56 11.51
CA GLY A 157 10.85 -15.60 11.47
C GLY A 157 11.40 -15.53 10.03
N ILE A 158 10.77 -16.23 9.10
CA ILE A 158 11.16 -16.21 7.68
C ILE A 158 10.91 -14.82 7.06
N LEU A 159 9.77 -14.20 7.33
CA LEU A 159 9.46 -12.86 6.82
C LEU A 159 10.42 -11.81 7.39
N MET A 160 10.75 -11.91 8.68
CA MET A 160 11.75 -11.04 9.32
C MET A 160 13.11 -11.18 8.63
N ALA A 161 13.58 -12.42 8.42
CA ALA A 161 14.90 -12.68 7.87
C ALA A 161 15.02 -12.27 6.39
N ARG A 162 13.98 -12.49 5.57
CA ARG A 162 14.04 -12.25 4.11
C ARG A 162 13.65 -10.85 3.68
N GLN A 163 12.79 -10.19 4.43
CA GLN A 163 12.26 -8.87 4.09
C GLN A 163 12.76 -7.79 5.05
N SER A 164 13.68 -8.13 5.97
CA SER A 164 14.20 -7.22 7.00
C SER A 164 13.08 -6.53 7.78
N LEU A 165 11.98 -7.28 8.05
CA LEU A 165 10.83 -6.78 8.79
C LEU A 165 11.05 -6.90 10.29
N THR A 166 10.42 -6.02 11.05
CA THR A 166 10.23 -6.24 12.49
C THR A 166 9.22 -7.36 12.71
N GLU A 167 9.18 -7.95 13.90
CA GLU A 167 8.21 -8.97 14.28
C GLU A 167 6.77 -8.48 14.07
N GLU A 168 6.48 -7.26 14.54
CA GLU A 168 5.17 -6.62 14.39
C GLU A 168 4.77 -6.47 12.91
N ALA A 169 5.69 -6.06 12.04
CA ALA A 169 5.45 -5.91 10.61
C ALA A 169 5.23 -7.26 9.91
N ALA A 170 5.94 -8.30 10.32
CA ALA A 170 5.78 -9.65 9.78
C ALA A 170 4.42 -10.25 10.16
N VAL A 171 3.99 -10.07 11.41
CA VAL A 171 2.67 -10.49 11.90
C VAL A 171 1.56 -9.76 11.15
N LEU A 172 1.66 -8.44 11.04
CA LEU A 172 0.68 -7.63 10.31
C LEU A 172 0.55 -8.07 8.85
N ARG A 173 1.64 -8.44 8.21
CA ARG A 173 1.64 -8.97 6.84
C ARG A 173 0.89 -10.29 6.73
N LEU A 174 1.10 -11.22 7.65
CA LEU A 174 0.36 -12.49 7.68
C LEU A 174 -1.13 -12.26 7.93
N MET A 175 -1.49 -11.36 8.83
CA MET A 175 -2.88 -10.99 9.09
C MET A 175 -3.55 -10.37 7.85
N THR A 176 -2.82 -9.53 7.11
CA THR A 176 -3.31 -8.93 5.86
C THR A 176 -3.57 -9.99 4.80
N LEU A 177 -2.65 -10.94 4.65
CA LEU A 177 -2.80 -12.08 3.72
C LEU A 177 -3.98 -12.98 4.11
N SER A 178 -4.17 -13.25 5.40
CA SER A 178 -5.29 -14.02 5.93
C SER A 178 -6.63 -13.35 5.58
N ARG A 179 -6.74 -12.04 5.81
CA ARG A 179 -7.94 -11.28 5.46
C ARG A 179 -8.21 -11.25 3.96
N ALA A 180 -7.16 -11.04 3.15
CA ALA A 180 -7.28 -10.99 1.69
C ALA A 180 -7.67 -12.33 1.07
N SER A 181 -7.21 -13.45 1.65
CA SER A 181 -7.51 -14.81 1.17
C SER A 181 -8.77 -15.40 1.77
N GLY A 182 -9.32 -14.80 2.84
CA GLY A 182 -10.42 -15.38 3.62
C GLY A 182 -10.05 -16.68 4.37
N GLN A 183 -8.74 -16.97 4.49
CA GLN A 183 -8.26 -18.19 5.13
C GLN A 183 -7.77 -17.92 6.56
N PRO A 184 -7.84 -18.91 7.46
CA PRO A 184 -7.28 -18.80 8.81
C PRO A 184 -5.79 -18.47 8.77
N LEU A 185 -5.32 -17.72 9.77
CA LEU A 185 -3.95 -17.24 9.85
C LEU A 185 -2.90 -18.37 9.81
N ASP A 186 -3.19 -19.49 10.46
CA ASP A 186 -2.32 -20.67 10.48
C ASP A 186 -2.16 -21.30 9.10
N VAL A 187 -3.23 -21.34 8.30
CA VAL A 187 -3.20 -21.86 6.93
C VAL A 187 -2.35 -20.96 6.03
N VAL A 188 -2.50 -19.64 6.17
CA VAL A 188 -1.69 -18.67 5.43
C VAL A 188 -0.22 -18.75 5.85
N ALA A 189 0.06 -18.92 7.13
CA ALA A 189 1.41 -19.10 7.65
C ALA A 189 2.06 -20.37 7.07
N ALA A 190 1.34 -21.49 7.03
CA ALA A 190 1.82 -22.74 6.45
C ALA A 190 2.13 -22.58 4.95
N ASP A 191 1.27 -21.92 4.17
CA ASP A 191 1.49 -21.65 2.74
C ASP A 191 2.74 -20.78 2.51
N VAL A 192 2.95 -19.75 3.33
CA VAL A 192 4.16 -18.92 3.28
C VAL A 192 5.42 -19.75 3.54
N VAL A 193 5.40 -20.63 4.53
CA VAL A 193 6.54 -21.51 4.84
C VAL A 193 6.82 -22.48 3.70
N GLU A 194 5.79 -23.13 3.14
CA GLU A 194 5.92 -24.12 2.07
C GLU A 194 6.46 -23.49 0.78
N ARG A 195 5.92 -22.37 0.34
CA ARG A 195 6.42 -21.64 -0.85
C ARG A 195 7.90 -21.27 -0.73
N LEU A 196 8.32 -20.90 0.46
CA LEU A 196 9.70 -20.48 0.70
C LEU A 196 10.66 -21.66 0.83
N GLN A 197 10.20 -22.83 1.28
CA GLN A 197 10.99 -24.07 1.28
C GLN A 197 11.22 -24.60 -0.13
N ARG A 198 10.20 -24.54 -1.01
CA ARG A 198 10.33 -24.93 -2.43
C ARG A 198 11.38 -24.09 -3.18
N VAL A 199 11.44 -22.78 -2.93
CA VAL A 199 12.46 -21.91 -3.56
C VAL A 199 13.89 -22.26 -3.13
N ASN A 200 14.07 -22.82 -1.92
CA ASN A 200 15.39 -23.27 -1.46
C ASN A 200 15.79 -24.63 -2.03
N ALA A 201 14.83 -25.53 -2.26
CA ALA A 201 15.10 -26.86 -2.81
C ALA A 201 15.59 -26.79 -4.27
N THR A 202 15.12 -25.82 -5.07
CA THR A 202 15.55 -25.63 -6.46
C THR A 202 16.92 -24.98 -6.60
N LYS A 203 17.52 -24.48 -5.52
CA LYS A 203 18.84 -23.84 -5.52
C LYS A 203 20.00 -24.78 -5.19
N THR A 204 19.71 -26.00 -4.71
CA THR A 204 20.72 -26.99 -4.30
C THR A 204 21.04 -28.04 -5.36
N ASP A 205 20.26 -28.13 -6.45
CA ASP A 205 20.49 -29.14 -7.51
C ASP A 205 21.34 -28.66 -8.69
N GLY A 206 22.06 -27.55 -8.53
CA GLY A 206 22.86 -26.91 -9.60
C GLY A 206 24.35 -26.84 -9.34
N VAL A 207 24.99 -27.88 -8.79
CA VAL A 207 26.47 -28.03 -8.83
C VAL A 207 26.81 -29.34 -9.53
N PRO A 208 27.18 -29.33 -10.83
CA PRO A 208 27.88 -30.46 -11.41
C PRO A 208 29.31 -30.42 -10.88
N GLY A 209 29.67 -31.48 -10.15
CA GLY A 209 31.05 -31.75 -9.82
C GLY A 209 31.83 -32.10 -11.09
N THR A 210 32.95 -31.50 -11.26
CA THR A 210 34.23 -32.07 -11.74
C THR A 210 35.35 -31.09 -11.45
#